data_ff1c6ddb2ebb31f1631b3a164e667bc8
#
_entry.id   ff1c6ddb2ebb31f1631b3a164e667bc8
#
_cell.length_a   1.000
_cell.length_b   1.000
_cell.length_c   1.000
_cell.angle_alpha   90.00
_cell.angle_beta   90.00
_cell.angle_gamma   90.00
#
_symmetry.space_group_name_H-M   'P 1'
#
loop_
_entity.id
_entity.type
_entity.pdbx_description
1 polymer ?
#
loop_
_entity_poly.entity_id
_entity_poly.type
_entity_poly.pdbx_seq_one_letter_code
_entity_poly.pdbx_strand_id
1 'polypeptide(L)'
;MGLYPFGKQGGLIMNIFEMAQIPLNKAIETMELDAGAAAIIAVPERTLEVSIPVKMDDGTTKVFTGYRSQHSTILGPAKGGVRYHQNVSMDEVKTLAFWMTCKCAVA
;
A
#
# COMPACT_ATOMS: atom_id res chain seq x y z
N MET A 1 11.29 -0.28 -7.58
CA MET A 1 11.06 0.08 -7.24
C MET A 1 11.44 1.03 -7.00
N GLY A 2 11.65 1.28 -6.50
CA GLY A 2 12.06 2.28 -6.20
C GLY A 2 11.89 3.21 -7.04
N LEU A 3 11.57 2.91 -7.69
CA LEU A 3 11.46 3.57 -8.48
C LEU A 3 10.59 4.49 -8.35
N TYR A 4 9.94 4.62 -7.41
CA TYR A 4 9.22 5.62 -7.19
C TYR A 4 9.96 6.80 -7.32
N PRO A 5 9.67 7.70 -8.14
CA PRO A 5 10.41 8.92 -8.29
C PRO A 5 9.93 9.90 -7.30
N PHE A 6 10.20 9.64 -6.05
CA PHE A 6 9.73 10.49 -5.08
C PHE A 6 10.18 11.88 -5.27
N GLY A 7 11.39 12.08 -5.44
CA GLY A 7 11.93 13.39 -5.54
C GLY A 7 11.42 14.12 -6.72
N LYS A 8 10.88 13.41 -7.66
CA LYS A 8 10.49 14.06 -8.80
C LYS A 8 9.22 14.74 -8.70
N GLN A 9 8.52 14.52 -7.68
CA GLN A 9 7.30 15.18 -7.52
C GLN A 9 7.49 16.46 -6.83
N GLY A 10 8.55 17.14 -7.11
CA GLY A 10 8.81 18.39 -6.50
C GLY A 10 9.53 18.25 -5.20
N GLY A 11 9.64 17.09 -4.70
CA GLY A 11 10.41 16.85 -3.52
C GLY A 11 9.85 17.38 -2.23
N LEU A 12 8.77 18.12 -2.30
CA LEU A 12 8.23 18.73 -1.12
C LEU A 12 7.06 17.98 -0.53
N ILE A 13 6.40 17.18 -1.35
CA ILE A 13 5.22 16.46 -0.90
C ILE A 13 5.48 14.99 -1.04
N MET A 14 5.40 14.29 0.07
CA MET A 14 5.50 12.85 0.08
C MET A 14 4.09 12.27 0.08
N ASN A 15 3.88 11.18 -0.65
CA ASN A 15 2.60 10.52 -0.56
C ASN A 15 2.51 9.73 0.76
N ILE A 16 1.34 9.26 1.08
CA ILE A 16 1.11 8.63 2.37
C ILE A 16 1.92 7.34 2.53
N PHE A 17 2.16 6.61 1.46
CA PHE A 17 2.95 5.39 1.51
C PHE A 17 4.42 5.69 1.83
N GLU A 18 4.98 6.74 1.22
CA GLU A 18 6.33 7.17 1.51
C GLU A 18 6.47 7.59 2.97
N MET A 19 5.49 8.33 3.46
CA MET A 19 5.49 8.77 4.86
C MET A 19 5.43 7.59 5.82
N ALA A 20 4.68 6.57 5.48
CA ALA A 20 4.56 5.39 6.31
C ALA A 20 5.87 4.59 6.36
N GLN A 21 6.72 4.75 5.38
CA GLN A 21 8.01 4.05 5.36
C GLN A 21 9.09 4.70 6.22
N ILE A 22 8.87 5.91 6.66
CA ILE A 22 9.87 6.59 7.50
C ILE A 22 10.14 5.82 8.80
N PRO A 23 9.13 5.45 9.59
CA PRO A 23 9.37 4.65 10.79
C PRO A 23 9.96 3.28 10.46
N LEU A 24 9.58 2.70 9.33
CA LEU A 24 10.12 1.42 8.92
C LEU A 24 11.63 1.52 8.67
N ASN A 25 12.07 2.54 7.94
CA ASN A 25 13.47 2.72 7.66
C ASN A 25 14.28 2.92 8.94
N LYS A 26 13.71 3.64 9.88
CA LYS A 26 14.36 3.85 11.18
C LYS A 26 14.49 2.53 11.94
N ALA A 27 13.47 1.71 11.91
CA ALA A 27 13.50 0.41 12.55
C ALA A 27 14.53 -0.52 11.91
N ILE A 28 14.63 -0.50 10.58
CA ILE A 28 15.61 -1.27 9.85
C ILE A 28 17.03 -0.91 10.27
N GLU A 29 17.31 0.38 10.38
CA GLU A 29 18.62 0.84 10.83
C GLU A 29 18.91 0.42 12.26
N THR A 30 17.94 0.57 13.14
CA THR A 30 18.09 0.23 14.56
C THR A 30 18.34 -1.25 14.77
N MET A 31 17.67 -2.09 13.98
CA MET A 31 17.80 -3.52 14.10
C MET A 31 18.96 -4.09 13.30
N GLU A 32 19.62 -3.26 12.52
CA GLU A 32 20.68 -3.70 11.60
C GLU A 32 20.19 -4.86 10.72
N LEU A 33 18.98 -4.68 10.19
CA LEU A 33 18.34 -5.73 9.40
C LEU A 33 19.10 -5.95 8.09
N ASP A 34 19.16 -7.21 7.67
CA ASP A 34 19.78 -7.56 6.40
C ASP A 34 19.15 -6.78 5.25
N ALA A 35 19.99 -6.32 4.32
CA ALA A 35 19.52 -5.50 3.21
C ALA A 35 18.49 -6.22 2.34
N GLY A 36 18.62 -7.53 2.16
CA GLY A 36 17.65 -8.30 1.39
C GLY A 36 16.30 -8.36 2.07
N ALA A 37 16.30 -8.59 3.38
CA ALA A 37 15.05 -8.62 4.15
C ALA A 37 14.41 -7.23 4.16
N ALA A 38 15.22 -6.19 4.30
CA ALA A 38 14.71 -4.82 4.29
C ALA A 38 14.04 -4.49 2.95
N ALA A 39 14.64 -4.91 1.86
CA ALA A 39 14.08 -4.67 0.53
C ALA A 39 12.74 -5.38 0.33
N ILE A 40 12.62 -6.59 0.85
CA ILE A 40 11.39 -7.36 0.74
C ILE A 40 10.25 -6.69 1.51
N ILE A 41 10.52 -6.25 2.71
CA ILE A 41 9.47 -5.69 3.55
C ILE A 41 9.09 -4.28 3.17
N ALA A 42 9.93 -3.61 2.38
CA ALA A 42 9.70 -2.22 2.01
C ALA A 42 8.58 -2.04 1.00
N VAL A 43 8.23 -3.06 0.24
CA VAL A 43 7.24 -2.95 -0.83
C VAL A 43 6.21 -4.05 -0.75
N PRO A 44 4.98 -3.80 -1.26
CA PRO A 44 3.98 -4.86 -1.33
C PRO A 44 4.42 -5.96 -2.31
N GLU A 45 4.00 -7.18 -2.03
CA GLU A 45 4.24 -8.27 -2.96
C GLU A 45 3.46 -8.08 -4.25
N ARG A 46 2.26 -7.53 -4.14
CA ARG A 46 1.40 -7.42 -5.30
C ARG A 46 0.32 -6.38 -5.07
N THR A 47 0.09 -5.55 -6.05
CA THR A 47 -1.03 -4.62 -6.04
C THR A 47 -1.83 -4.80 -7.31
N LEU A 48 -3.14 -4.71 -7.21
CA LEU A 48 -4.05 -4.90 -8.31
C LEU A 48 -4.97 -3.71 -8.40
N GLU A 49 -5.11 -3.17 -9.60
CA GLU A 49 -6.05 -2.11 -9.88
C GLU A 49 -7.04 -2.64 -10.90
N VAL A 50 -8.31 -2.51 -10.62
CA VAL A 50 -9.36 -3.02 -11.49
C VAL A 50 -10.40 -1.95 -11.77
N SER A 51 -11.04 -2.07 -12.92
CA SER A 51 -12.14 -1.19 -13.29
C SER A 51 -13.44 -1.96 -13.10
N ILE A 52 -14.38 -1.36 -12.39
CA ILE A 52 -15.63 -2.00 -12.03
C ILE A 52 -16.78 -1.18 -12.62
N PRO A 53 -17.38 -1.62 -13.74
CA PRO A 53 -18.52 -0.90 -14.29
C PRO A 53 -19.77 -1.23 -13.47
N VAL A 54 -20.53 -0.22 -13.12
CA VAL A 54 -21.75 -0.36 -12.35
C VAL A 54 -22.84 0.42 -13.02
N LYS A 55 -24.01 -0.21 -13.19
CA LYS A 55 -25.17 0.48 -13.69
C LYS A 55 -25.82 1.18 -12.52
N MET A 56 -25.91 2.49 -12.61
CA MET A 56 -26.45 3.32 -11.54
C MET A 56 -27.98 3.33 -11.59
N ASP A 57 -28.59 3.79 -10.52
CA ASP A 57 -30.05 3.81 -10.42
C ASP A 57 -30.71 4.70 -11.48
N ASP A 58 -30.01 5.71 -11.94
CA ASP A 58 -30.54 6.59 -13.00
C ASP A 58 -30.38 6.01 -14.40
N GLY A 59 -29.89 4.79 -14.52
CA GLY A 59 -29.72 4.11 -15.80
C GLY A 59 -28.39 4.33 -16.48
N THR A 60 -27.55 5.22 -15.95
CA THR A 60 -26.22 5.45 -16.53
C THR A 60 -25.24 4.40 -16.01
N THR A 61 -24.14 4.21 -16.75
CA THR A 61 -23.07 3.31 -16.32
C THR A 61 -21.91 4.14 -15.83
N LYS A 62 -21.44 3.85 -14.63
CA LYS A 62 -20.27 4.51 -14.08
C LYS A 62 -19.20 3.46 -13.81
N VAL A 63 -17.96 3.79 -14.12
CA VAL A 63 -16.85 2.87 -13.90
C VAL A 63 -16.10 3.32 -12.64
N PHE A 64 -16.01 2.42 -11.68
CA PHE A 64 -15.27 2.68 -10.45
C PHE A 64 -13.93 1.96 -10.51
N THR A 65 -12.95 2.50 -9.81
CA THR A 65 -11.64 1.85 -9.72
C THR A 65 -11.53 1.15 -8.37
N GLY A 66 -11.14 -0.10 -8.40
CA GLY A 66 -10.91 -0.88 -7.19
C GLY A 66 -9.44 -1.20 -7.04
N TYR A 67 -8.98 -1.22 -5.80
CA TYR A 67 -7.59 -1.50 -5.49
C TYR A 67 -7.47 -2.63 -4.50
N ARG A 68 -6.52 -3.50 -4.72
CA ARG A 68 -6.18 -4.55 -3.75
C ARG A 68 -4.67 -4.61 -3.61
N SER A 69 -4.19 -4.45 -2.40
CA SER A 69 -2.76 -4.57 -2.13
C SER A 69 -2.52 -5.74 -1.19
N GLN A 70 -1.64 -6.64 -1.60
CA GLN A 70 -1.19 -7.74 -0.77
C GLN A 70 0.25 -7.43 -0.39
N HIS A 71 0.45 -6.94 0.83
CA HIS A 71 1.76 -6.49 1.24
C HIS A 71 2.68 -7.67 1.51
N SER A 72 2.24 -8.64 2.29
CA SER A 72 3.07 -9.79 2.61
C SER A 72 2.21 -11.01 2.89
N THR A 73 2.64 -12.16 2.38
CA THR A 73 1.99 -13.44 2.65
C THR A 73 2.90 -14.37 3.46
N ILE A 74 4.00 -13.83 4.00
CA ILE A 74 4.97 -14.65 4.74
C ILE A 74 4.33 -15.33 5.95
N LEU A 75 3.47 -14.63 6.67
CA LEU A 75 2.82 -15.16 7.86
C LEU A 75 1.49 -15.83 7.57
N GLY A 76 1.06 -15.83 6.34
CA GLY A 76 -0.22 -16.40 5.93
C GLY A 76 -0.88 -15.55 4.86
N PRO A 77 -2.14 -15.82 4.51
CA PRO A 77 -2.82 -15.05 3.49
C PRO A 77 -2.87 -13.57 3.85
N ALA A 78 -2.67 -12.72 2.86
CA ALA A 78 -2.76 -11.29 3.07
C ALA A 78 -4.20 -10.94 3.47
N LYS A 79 -4.34 -10.22 4.57
CA LYS A 79 -5.62 -9.97 5.18
C LYS A 79 -5.69 -8.54 5.69
N GLY A 80 -6.83 -7.94 5.50
CA GLY A 80 -7.09 -6.60 6.00
C GLY A 80 -8.56 -6.26 5.81
N GLY A 81 -8.89 -5.02 6.04
CA GLY A 81 -10.26 -4.56 5.87
C GLY A 81 -10.53 -4.08 4.46
N VAL A 82 -11.73 -3.58 4.27
CA VAL A 82 -12.17 -2.97 3.02
C VAL A 82 -12.52 -1.53 3.32
N ARG A 83 -12.08 -0.62 2.45
CA ARG A 83 -12.40 0.78 2.61
C ARG A 83 -13.19 1.26 1.41
N TYR A 84 -14.37 1.78 1.67
CA TYR A 84 -15.19 2.42 0.65
C TYR A 84 -15.14 3.92 0.88
N HIS A 85 -14.47 4.62 -0.01
CA HIS A 85 -14.38 6.07 0.10
C HIS A 85 -14.04 6.65 -1.26
N GLN A 86 -14.63 7.79 -1.58
CA GLN A 86 -14.44 8.38 -2.90
C GLN A 86 -13.03 8.86 -3.15
N ASN A 87 -12.26 9.10 -2.11
CA ASN A 87 -10.89 9.59 -2.22
C ASN A 87 -9.83 8.51 -2.02
N VAL A 88 -10.21 7.25 -2.12
CA VAL A 88 -9.26 6.16 -1.98
C VAL A 88 -8.28 6.19 -3.15
N SER A 89 -7.00 6.03 -2.86
CA SER A 89 -5.94 5.95 -3.86
C SER A 89 -5.14 4.68 -3.68
N MET A 90 -4.35 4.33 -4.70
CA MET A 90 -3.48 3.17 -4.61
C MET A 90 -2.49 3.31 -3.46
N ASP A 91 -1.93 4.50 -3.25
CA ASP A 91 -0.97 4.72 -2.18
C ASP A 91 -1.59 4.54 -0.80
N GLU A 92 -2.83 4.96 -0.64
CA GLU A 92 -3.55 4.74 0.61
C GLU A 92 -3.76 3.25 0.87
N VAL A 93 -4.14 2.50 -0.15
CA VAL A 93 -4.36 1.06 -0.03
C VAL A 93 -3.06 0.33 0.29
N LYS A 94 -1.96 0.72 -0.35
CA LYS A 94 -0.64 0.16 -0.04
C LYS A 94 -0.25 0.44 1.41
N THR A 95 -0.50 1.64 1.88
CA THR A 95 -0.18 2.04 3.25
C THR A 95 -0.97 1.23 4.25
N LEU A 96 -2.26 1.08 4.02
CA LEU A 96 -3.11 0.29 4.91
C LEU A 96 -2.68 -1.19 4.91
N ALA A 97 -2.30 -1.72 3.76
CA ALA A 97 -1.82 -3.08 3.66
C ALA A 97 -0.51 -3.27 4.43
N PHE A 98 0.39 -2.30 4.35
CA PHE A 98 1.63 -2.33 5.10
C PHE A 98 1.37 -2.32 6.61
N TRP A 99 0.49 -1.43 7.06
CA TRP A 99 0.14 -1.38 8.48
C TRP A 99 -0.49 -2.67 8.97
N MET A 100 -1.30 -3.32 8.12
CA MET A 100 -1.90 -4.60 8.50
C MET A 100 -0.84 -5.70 8.62
N THR A 101 0.19 -5.69 7.78
CA THR A 101 1.30 -6.62 7.92
C THR A 101 1.99 -6.45 9.27
N CYS A 102 2.28 -5.21 9.66
CA CYS A 102 2.91 -4.92 10.92
C CYS A 102 2.01 -5.32 12.10
N LYS A 103 0.74 -5.00 12.01
CA LYS A 103 -0.22 -5.32 13.06
C LYS A 103 -0.35 -6.83 13.26
N CYS A 104 -0.47 -7.58 12.18
CA CYS A 104 -0.63 -9.02 12.28
C CYS A 104 0.65 -9.71 12.79
N ALA A 105 1.80 -9.14 12.49
CA ALA A 105 3.06 -9.69 12.97
C ALA A 105 3.22 -9.54 14.48
N VAL A 106 2.65 -8.49 15.05
CA VAL A 106 2.76 -8.21 16.48
C VAL A 106 1.64 -8.89 17.27
N ALA A 107 0.50 -9.02 16.68
CA ALA A 107 -0.63 -9.67 17.32
C ALA A 107 -0.49 -11.20 17.25
#